data_07c2b474d777f1229b1bbac389fb2f5f
#
_entry.id   07c2b474d777f1229b1bbac389fb2f5f
#
_cell.length_a   1.000
_cell.length_b   1.000
_cell.length_c   1.000
_cell.angle_alpha   90.00
_cell.angle_beta   90.00
_cell.angle_gamma   90.00
#
_symmetry.space_group_name_H-M   'P 1'
#
loop_
_entity.id
_entity.type
_entity.pdbx_description
1 polymer ?
#
loop_
_entity_poly.entity_id
_entity_poly.type
_entity_poly.pdbx_seq_one_letter_code
_entity_poly.pdbx_strand_id
1 'polypeptide(L)'
;MFENLSDRLEKSFRILKGQGRISEINIAETLKEVRRALLDADVNFKIAKQFTDNIKQKAIGQEVIKAVNPSQMMVKIVHDELVELMGGDRTDIDIKINPSVILIAGLQGSGKTTFSGKLAKLIKSKRGKHPLLVACDVYRPAAIEQLKVIASQVEVPVYTEDGSMNPVAIAKNAVREAKLKGNDVVIIDTAGRLAIDEQMMNEISSIKDAVNPHEILFVVDSMTGQDAVNTAREFNDRLDYDGVVLTKLDGDTRGGAALSIRSVVNKPIKFVSSGEKMDAIDIFYPARMADRILGMGDIVSLVEKAQEQYDIEEARKLQKKIAKDQFDFNDFISQIQQIKKMGNIKDLMAMIPGVGKAVKDLDIDDNAFKGIEAIIRSMTPEERTNPVILNGSRRKRIAVGSGTTVQDVNKLLKQFDDTRKMMKMMTKGNVPGMMRKK
;
A
#
# COMPACT_ATOMS: atom_id res chain seq x y z
N MET A 1 -1.96 3.96 8.13
CA MET A 1 -0.50 4.11 7.88
C MET A 1 -0.06 5.52 8.31
N PHE A 2 0.94 5.66 9.17
CA PHE A 2 1.51 6.92 9.66
C PHE A 2 0.54 7.90 10.34
N GLU A 3 -0.66 7.49 10.71
CA GLU A 3 -1.71 8.40 11.19
C GLU A 3 -1.30 9.20 12.44
N ASN A 4 -0.71 8.54 13.42
CA ASN A 4 -0.25 9.21 14.65
C ASN A 4 0.86 10.22 14.36
N LEU A 5 1.81 9.86 13.48
CA LEU A 5 2.90 10.74 13.07
C LEU A 5 2.35 11.95 12.28
N SER A 6 1.48 11.72 11.30
CA SER A 6 0.86 12.75 10.48
C SER A 6 0.07 13.76 11.33
N ASP A 7 -0.76 13.29 12.26
CA ASP A 7 -1.57 14.17 13.13
C ASP A 7 -0.70 15.04 14.04
N ARG A 8 0.42 14.50 14.54
CA ARG A 8 1.36 15.26 15.39
C ARG A 8 2.16 16.27 14.58
N LEU A 9 2.65 15.89 13.41
CA LEU A 9 3.36 16.81 12.53
C LEU A 9 2.45 17.95 12.07
N GLU A 10 1.20 17.65 11.69
CA GLU A 10 0.25 18.70 11.34
C GLU A 10 -0.02 19.67 12.51
N LYS A 11 -0.17 19.16 13.73
CA LYS A 11 -0.32 20.01 14.93
C LYS A 11 0.90 20.92 15.11
N SER A 12 2.12 20.38 14.94
CA SER A 12 3.36 21.14 15.06
C SER A 12 3.44 22.26 14.01
N PHE A 13 3.01 22.02 12.77
CA PHE A 13 2.98 23.03 11.72
C PHE A 13 1.84 24.05 11.85
N ARG A 14 0.76 23.74 12.59
CA ARG A 14 -0.31 24.71 12.88
C ARG A 14 0.19 25.89 13.72
N ILE A 15 1.19 25.69 14.55
CA ILE A 15 1.84 26.75 15.34
C ILE A 15 2.42 27.82 14.39
N LEU A 16 2.89 27.41 13.22
CA LEU A 16 3.44 28.31 12.20
C LEU A 16 2.37 28.89 11.26
N LYS A 17 1.20 28.22 11.11
CA LYS A 17 0.07 28.70 10.31
C LYS A 17 -0.66 29.83 11.05
N GLY A 18 -0.44 31.05 10.68
CA GLY A 18 -1.13 32.22 11.24
C GLY A 18 -0.19 33.24 11.86
N GLN A 19 1.09 32.96 11.92
CA GLN A 19 2.10 33.94 12.29
C GLN A 19 2.63 34.61 11.00
N GLY A 20 2.35 35.88 10.86
CA GLY A 20 2.82 36.66 9.70
C GLY A 20 4.35 36.84 9.66
N ARG A 21 5.04 36.51 10.75
CA ARG A 21 6.50 36.42 10.85
C ARG A 21 6.89 35.21 11.67
N ILE A 22 7.81 34.40 11.18
CA ILE A 22 8.41 33.29 11.90
C ILE A 22 9.75 33.77 12.47
N SER A 23 9.97 33.52 13.76
CA SER A 23 11.24 33.78 14.44
C SER A 23 12.05 32.49 14.58
N GLU A 24 13.37 32.62 14.86
CA GLU A 24 14.21 31.45 15.19
C GLU A 24 13.67 30.66 16.39
N ILE A 25 13.04 31.35 17.35
CA ILE A 25 12.41 30.72 18.53
C ILE A 25 11.26 29.81 18.07
N ASN A 26 10.39 30.28 17.17
CA ASN A 26 9.26 29.52 16.66
C ASN A 26 9.71 28.31 15.86
N ILE A 27 10.81 28.43 15.09
CA ILE A 27 11.43 27.29 14.39
C ILE A 27 11.92 26.27 15.41
N ALA A 28 12.64 26.71 16.44
CA ALA A 28 13.18 25.81 17.47
C ALA A 28 12.07 25.05 18.23
N GLU A 29 10.98 25.72 18.59
CA GLU A 29 9.81 25.10 19.22
C GLU A 29 9.13 24.09 18.31
N THR A 30 8.90 24.45 17.05
CA THR A 30 8.32 23.54 16.06
C THR A 30 9.20 22.29 15.86
N LEU A 31 10.52 22.46 15.73
CA LEU A 31 11.45 21.34 15.57
C LEU A 31 11.52 20.45 16.83
N LYS A 32 11.33 21.01 18.01
CA LYS A 32 11.21 20.23 19.24
C LYS A 32 9.98 19.32 19.22
N GLU A 33 8.84 19.83 18.77
CA GLU A 33 7.62 19.04 18.63
C GLU A 33 7.72 18.02 17.48
N VAL A 34 8.35 18.36 16.36
CA VAL A 34 8.65 17.43 15.26
C VAL A 34 9.53 16.26 15.77
N ARG A 35 10.60 16.57 16.52
CA ARG A 35 11.46 15.55 17.14
C ARG A 35 10.66 14.63 18.08
N ARG A 36 9.81 15.21 18.90
CA ARG A 36 8.93 14.44 19.79
C ARG A 36 7.98 13.54 19.01
N ALA A 37 7.37 14.04 17.92
CA ALA A 37 6.49 13.26 17.07
C ALA A 37 7.21 12.05 16.43
N LEU A 38 8.47 12.23 16.00
CA LEU A 38 9.29 11.15 15.47
C LEU A 38 9.64 10.11 16.53
N LEU A 39 10.00 10.54 17.75
CA LEU A 39 10.30 9.62 18.85
C LEU A 39 9.07 8.81 19.28
N ASP A 40 7.90 9.46 19.35
CA ASP A 40 6.64 8.80 19.67
C ASP A 40 6.17 7.84 18.53
N ALA A 41 6.70 8.03 17.33
CA ALA A 41 6.53 7.12 16.20
C ALA A 41 7.60 6.00 16.16
N ASP A 42 8.35 5.79 17.23
CA ASP A 42 9.43 4.80 17.34
C ASP A 42 10.64 5.04 16.38
N VAL A 43 10.86 6.28 15.96
CA VAL A 43 12.09 6.62 15.22
C VAL A 43 13.28 6.68 16.17
N ASN A 44 14.41 6.12 15.77
CA ASN A 44 15.64 6.14 16.56
C ASN A 44 16.03 7.58 16.95
N PHE A 45 16.43 7.78 18.24
CA PHE A 45 16.77 9.10 18.77
C PHE A 45 17.85 9.84 17.96
N LYS A 46 18.92 9.15 17.57
CA LYS A 46 20.02 9.76 16.78
C LYS A 46 19.50 10.25 15.43
N ILE A 47 18.65 9.47 14.78
CA ILE A 47 18.05 9.81 13.49
C ILE A 47 17.09 11.00 13.65
N ALA A 48 16.20 10.97 14.63
CA ALA A 48 15.27 12.07 14.91
C ALA A 48 16.00 13.39 15.25
N LYS A 49 17.12 13.30 15.98
CA LYS A 49 18.00 14.45 16.26
C LYS A 49 18.63 14.98 14.99
N GLN A 50 19.31 14.13 14.21
CA GLN A 50 19.99 14.53 12.98
C GLN A 50 18.98 15.16 11.99
N PHE A 51 17.82 14.56 11.80
CA PHE A 51 16.74 15.07 10.96
C PHE A 51 16.34 16.51 11.35
N THR A 52 16.10 16.76 12.63
CA THR A 52 15.71 18.10 13.09
C THR A 52 16.85 19.10 13.03
N ASP A 53 18.09 18.67 13.24
CA ASP A 53 19.28 19.52 13.13
C ASP A 53 19.53 19.92 11.65
N ASN A 54 19.34 18.99 10.70
CA ASN A 54 19.42 19.27 9.25
C ASN A 54 18.34 20.27 8.84
N ILE A 55 17.09 20.09 9.27
CA ILE A 55 16.00 21.03 8.96
C ILE A 55 16.33 22.41 9.51
N LYS A 56 16.85 22.51 10.75
CA LYS A 56 17.25 23.78 11.34
C LYS A 56 18.29 24.49 10.46
N GLN A 57 19.32 23.79 10.03
CA GLN A 57 20.36 24.36 9.14
C GLN A 57 19.78 24.83 7.80
N LYS A 58 18.94 23.99 7.15
CA LYS A 58 18.28 24.34 5.88
C LYS A 58 17.33 25.54 6.05
N ALA A 59 16.57 25.60 7.14
CA ALA A 59 15.64 26.69 7.41
C ALA A 59 16.36 28.03 7.61
N ILE A 60 17.45 28.04 8.35
CA ILE A 60 18.25 29.25 8.57
C ILE A 60 18.95 29.67 7.26
N GLY A 61 19.54 28.72 6.53
CA GLY A 61 20.28 28.99 5.28
C GLY A 61 19.38 29.49 4.14
N GLN A 62 18.10 29.12 4.11
CA GLN A 62 17.13 29.56 3.09
C GLN A 62 16.36 30.83 3.49
N GLU A 63 16.73 31.47 4.57
CA GLU A 63 16.08 32.72 5.04
C GLU A 63 14.55 32.57 5.19
N VAL A 64 14.08 31.42 5.70
CA VAL A 64 12.64 31.13 5.91
C VAL A 64 11.94 32.27 6.63
N ILE A 65 12.66 32.95 7.53
CA ILE A 65 12.16 34.10 8.32
C ILE A 65 11.75 35.28 7.41
N LYS A 66 12.41 35.44 6.26
CA LYS A 66 12.15 36.52 5.29
C LYS A 66 11.23 36.11 4.15
N ALA A 67 10.85 34.82 4.07
CA ALA A 67 10.01 34.30 2.99
C ALA A 67 8.59 34.88 3.05
N VAL A 68 7.99 35.09 1.88
CA VAL A 68 6.60 35.59 1.75
C VAL A 68 5.60 34.62 2.42
N ASN A 69 5.91 33.31 2.41
CA ASN A 69 5.11 32.29 3.08
C ASN A 69 6.00 31.31 3.88
N PRO A 70 6.48 31.74 5.06
CA PRO A 70 7.43 30.98 5.85
C PRO A 70 6.93 29.57 6.24
N SER A 71 5.63 29.43 6.52
CA SER A 71 5.02 28.15 6.90
C SER A 71 5.09 27.12 5.76
N GLN A 72 4.82 27.54 4.53
CA GLN A 72 4.91 26.66 3.36
C GLN A 72 6.35 26.25 3.07
N MET A 73 7.30 27.18 3.24
CA MET A 73 8.72 26.89 3.08
C MET A 73 9.20 25.86 4.11
N MET A 74 8.77 25.99 5.39
CA MET A 74 9.10 25.00 6.42
C MET A 74 8.54 23.60 6.08
N VAL A 75 7.28 23.52 5.63
CA VAL A 75 6.67 22.25 5.21
C VAL A 75 7.46 21.64 4.07
N LYS A 76 7.90 22.44 3.08
CA LYS A 76 8.73 21.98 1.96
C LYS A 76 10.08 21.44 2.46
N ILE A 77 10.78 22.15 3.34
CA ILE A 77 12.06 21.69 3.89
C ILE A 77 11.91 20.37 4.63
N VAL A 78 10.83 20.22 5.44
CA VAL A 78 10.56 18.98 6.14
C VAL A 78 10.20 17.84 5.18
N HIS A 79 9.42 18.14 4.13
CA HIS A 79 9.12 17.16 3.08
C HIS A 79 10.41 16.67 2.40
N ASP A 80 11.25 17.60 1.94
CA ASP A 80 12.48 17.26 1.23
C ASP A 80 13.44 16.45 2.13
N GLU A 81 13.52 16.79 3.42
CA GLU A 81 14.33 16.04 4.39
C GLU A 81 13.76 14.64 4.67
N LEU A 82 12.42 14.47 4.71
CA LEU A 82 11.78 13.16 4.79
C LEU A 82 12.09 12.30 3.58
N VAL A 83 12.04 12.89 2.38
CA VAL A 83 12.39 12.19 1.13
C VAL A 83 13.84 11.72 1.18
N GLU A 84 14.77 12.59 1.58
CA GLU A 84 16.19 12.26 1.72
C GLU A 84 16.43 11.15 2.75
N LEU A 85 15.78 11.25 3.92
CA LEU A 85 15.85 10.25 4.99
C LEU A 85 15.40 8.85 4.50
N MET A 86 14.39 8.81 3.63
CA MET A 86 13.86 7.57 3.06
C MET A 86 14.62 7.07 1.82
N GLY A 87 15.65 7.77 1.37
CA GLY A 87 16.54 7.32 0.30
C GLY A 87 16.50 8.11 -0.99
N GLY A 88 15.78 9.26 -1.03
CA GLY A 88 15.68 10.16 -2.17
C GLY A 88 14.85 9.60 -3.30
N ASP A 89 15.46 8.77 -4.14
CA ASP A 89 14.82 8.22 -5.32
C ASP A 89 14.29 6.80 -5.13
N ARG A 90 13.34 6.44 -5.98
CA ARG A 90 12.83 5.08 -6.11
C ARG A 90 13.95 4.14 -6.58
N THR A 91 14.07 2.97 -5.94
CA THR A 91 14.95 1.89 -6.36
C THR A 91 14.13 0.68 -6.80
N ASP A 92 14.41 0.16 -7.98
CA ASP A 92 13.71 -1.02 -8.53
C ASP A 92 14.50 -2.32 -8.25
N ILE A 93 13.86 -3.48 -8.49
CA ILE A 93 14.52 -4.79 -8.45
C ILE A 93 15.34 -5.02 -9.72
N ASP A 94 16.45 -5.74 -9.59
CA ASP A 94 17.26 -6.15 -10.75
C ASP A 94 16.81 -7.53 -11.26
N ILE A 95 16.06 -7.50 -12.38
CA ILE A 95 15.57 -8.69 -13.08
C ILE A 95 15.94 -8.67 -14.57
N LYS A 96 17.14 -8.19 -14.90
CA LYS A 96 17.62 -8.06 -16.29
C LYS A 96 18.12 -9.37 -16.87
N ILE A 97 18.62 -10.25 -16.02
CA ILE A 97 19.18 -11.56 -16.42
C ILE A 97 18.08 -12.61 -16.48
N ASN A 98 18.23 -13.64 -17.28
CA ASN A 98 17.24 -14.71 -17.48
C ASN A 98 17.84 -16.10 -17.21
N PRO A 99 17.36 -16.86 -16.20
CA PRO A 99 16.47 -16.40 -15.16
C PRO A 99 17.16 -15.50 -14.14
N SER A 100 16.49 -14.43 -13.71
CA SER A 100 16.88 -13.66 -12.54
C SER A 100 16.48 -14.40 -11.27
N VAL A 101 17.37 -14.53 -10.31
CA VAL A 101 17.12 -15.20 -9.03
C VAL A 101 16.92 -14.15 -7.93
N ILE A 102 15.79 -14.22 -7.25
CA ILE A 102 15.43 -13.35 -6.12
C ILE A 102 15.36 -14.21 -4.86
N LEU A 103 16.16 -13.89 -3.86
CA LEU A 103 16.14 -14.55 -2.56
C LEU A 103 15.35 -13.73 -1.55
N ILE A 104 14.36 -14.34 -0.91
CA ILE A 104 13.53 -13.68 0.10
C ILE A 104 14.00 -14.13 1.50
N ALA A 105 14.45 -13.19 2.31
CA ALA A 105 14.97 -13.44 3.66
C ALA A 105 14.18 -12.65 4.71
N GLY A 106 14.18 -13.12 5.97
CA GLY A 106 13.53 -12.43 7.10
C GLY A 106 13.04 -13.39 8.18
N LEU A 107 12.56 -12.85 9.30
CA LEU A 107 12.08 -13.64 10.43
C LEU A 107 10.74 -14.36 10.13
N GLN A 108 10.40 -15.31 10.98
CA GLN A 108 9.07 -15.95 10.95
C GLN A 108 7.98 -14.91 11.20
N GLY A 109 6.88 -15.01 10.46
CA GLY A 109 5.76 -14.08 10.60
C GLY A 109 5.97 -12.71 9.97
N SER A 110 7.14 -12.41 9.36
CA SER A 110 7.38 -11.15 8.66
C SER A 110 6.62 -11.03 7.32
N GLY A 111 5.96 -12.08 6.85
CA GLY A 111 5.16 -12.05 5.63
C GLY A 111 5.90 -12.46 4.36
N LYS A 112 7.04 -13.16 4.45
CA LYS A 112 7.85 -13.60 3.30
C LYS A 112 7.04 -14.35 2.24
N THR A 113 6.37 -15.41 2.64
CA THR A 113 5.59 -16.29 1.74
C THR A 113 4.48 -15.52 1.03
N THR A 114 3.74 -14.69 1.76
CA THR A 114 2.70 -13.83 1.16
C THR A 114 3.31 -12.80 0.22
N PHE A 115 4.44 -12.19 0.60
CA PHE A 115 5.14 -11.23 -0.25
C PHE A 115 5.69 -11.90 -1.51
N SER A 116 6.24 -13.12 -1.42
CA SER A 116 6.72 -13.89 -2.58
C SER A 116 5.62 -14.07 -3.64
N GLY A 117 4.40 -14.40 -3.21
CA GLY A 117 3.25 -14.49 -4.10
C GLY A 117 2.81 -13.13 -4.71
N LYS A 118 2.78 -12.09 -3.89
CA LYS A 118 2.46 -10.72 -4.36
C LYS A 118 3.50 -10.23 -5.37
N LEU A 119 4.78 -10.48 -5.11
CA LEU A 119 5.88 -10.13 -6.02
C LEU A 119 5.78 -10.90 -7.34
N ALA A 120 5.49 -12.20 -7.27
CA ALA A 120 5.29 -13.03 -8.46
C ALA A 120 4.13 -12.49 -9.31
N LYS A 121 2.99 -12.15 -8.69
CA LYS A 121 1.85 -11.54 -9.40
C LYS A 121 2.22 -10.20 -10.04
N LEU A 122 2.93 -9.33 -9.32
CA LEU A 122 3.38 -8.03 -9.82
C LEU A 122 4.31 -8.21 -11.02
N ILE A 123 5.29 -9.12 -10.95
CA ILE A 123 6.23 -9.41 -12.02
C ILE A 123 5.50 -9.96 -13.25
N LYS A 124 4.56 -10.90 -13.06
CA LYS A 124 3.74 -11.46 -14.14
C LYS A 124 2.89 -10.37 -14.83
N SER A 125 2.14 -9.61 -14.05
CA SER A 125 1.16 -8.66 -14.57
C SER A 125 1.77 -7.35 -15.08
N LYS A 126 2.78 -6.80 -14.38
CA LYS A 126 3.35 -5.49 -14.69
C LYS A 126 4.62 -5.55 -15.55
N ARG A 127 5.33 -6.68 -15.51
CA ARG A 127 6.60 -6.86 -16.21
C ARG A 127 6.52 -7.84 -17.37
N GLY A 128 5.39 -8.56 -17.53
CA GLY A 128 5.18 -9.56 -18.59
C GLY A 128 6.17 -10.72 -18.51
N LYS A 129 6.74 -11.02 -17.33
CA LYS A 129 7.71 -12.11 -17.15
C LYS A 129 7.04 -13.35 -16.53
N HIS A 130 7.69 -14.51 -16.65
CA HIS A 130 7.21 -15.80 -16.18
C HIS A 130 7.94 -16.22 -14.89
N PRO A 131 7.45 -15.82 -13.69
CA PRO A 131 8.09 -16.19 -12.43
C PRO A 131 7.84 -17.66 -12.07
N LEU A 132 8.80 -18.24 -11.31
CA LEU A 132 8.70 -19.53 -10.62
C LEU A 132 8.87 -19.27 -9.13
N LEU A 133 7.92 -19.71 -8.31
CA LEU A 133 8.05 -19.72 -6.85
C LEU A 133 8.77 -20.98 -6.39
N VAL A 134 9.62 -20.88 -5.35
CA VAL A 134 10.39 -22.01 -4.83
C VAL A 134 10.20 -22.12 -3.32
N ALA A 135 9.75 -23.28 -2.84
CA ALA A 135 9.52 -23.54 -1.42
C ALA A 135 10.80 -24.08 -0.75
N CYS A 136 11.53 -23.21 -0.05
CA CYS A 136 12.70 -23.60 0.73
C CYS A 136 12.45 -23.60 2.27
N ASP A 137 11.22 -23.37 2.75
CA ASP A 137 10.84 -23.58 4.15
C ASP A 137 10.46 -25.06 4.36
N VAL A 138 11.46 -25.93 4.38
CA VAL A 138 11.28 -27.38 4.46
C VAL A 138 10.92 -27.86 5.86
N TYR A 139 11.10 -27.02 6.88
CA TYR A 139 10.86 -27.39 8.29
C TYR A 139 9.37 -27.30 8.66
N ARG A 140 8.58 -26.61 7.84
CA ARG A 140 7.15 -26.40 8.08
C ARG A 140 6.32 -26.86 6.88
N PRO A 141 5.79 -28.08 6.90
CA PRO A 141 4.94 -28.58 5.80
C PRO A 141 3.79 -27.63 5.45
N ALA A 142 3.20 -27.00 6.45
CA ALA A 142 2.14 -26.03 6.23
C ALA A 142 2.62 -24.78 5.43
N ALA A 143 3.90 -24.39 5.50
CA ALA A 143 4.42 -23.27 4.71
C ALA A 143 4.54 -23.65 3.23
N ILE A 144 4.94 -24.88 2.92
CA ILE A 144 4.98 -25.40 1.54
C ILE A 144 3.56 -25.39 0.94
N GLU A 145 2.58 -25.94 1.67
CA GLU A 145 1.18 -25.94 1.22
C GLU A 145 0.63 -24.50 1.08
N GLN A 146 0.97 -23.61 2.00
CA GLN A 146 0.59 -22.20 1.88
C GLN A 146 1.15 -21.58 0.60
N LEU A 147 2.42 -21.83 0.27
CA LEU A 147 3.02 -21.31 -0.96
C LEU A 147 2.36 -21.89 -2.21
N LYS A 148 1.98 -23.19 -2.21
CA LYS A 148 1.21 -23.83 -3.29
C LYS A 148 -0.15 -23.16 -3.50
N VAL A 149 -0.88 -22.88 -2.41
CA VAL A 149 -2.18 -22.19 -2.46
C VAL A 149 -2.01 -20.77 -3.03
N ILE A 150 -1.03 -20.01 -2.55
CA ILE A 150 -0.72 -18.67 -3.05
C ILE A 150 -0.34 -18.72 -4.54
N ALA A 151 0.52 -19.66 -4.93
CA ALA A 151 0.93 -19.86 -6.32
C ALA A 151 -0.28 -20.09 -7.25
N SER A 152 -1.20 -20.94 -6.80
CA SER A 152 -2.46 -21.18 -7.52
C SER A 152 -3.33 -19.93 -7.63
N GLN A 153 -3.45 -19.14 -6.56
CA GLN A 153 -4.23 -17.89 -6.57
C GLN A 153 -3.70 -16.85 -7.55
N VAL A 154 -2.36 -16.79 -7.74
CA VAL A 154 -1.72 -15.85 -8.65
C VAL A 154 -1.39 -16.48 -10.02
N GLU A 155 -1.78 -17.75 -10.20
CA GLU A 155 -1.54 -18.54 -11.43
C GLU A 155 -0.07 -18.52 -11.86
N VAL A 156 0.81 -18.85 -10.91
CA VAL A 156 2.26 -18.93 -11.09
C VAL A 156 2.71 -20.33 -10.69
N PRO A 157 3.62 -20.97 -11.44
CA PRO A 157 4.15 -22.28 -11.07
C PRO A 157 4.95 -22.20 -9.78
N VAL A 158 4.93 -23.31 -9.01
CA VAL A 158 5.71 -23.48 -7.80
C VAL A 158 6.57 -24.75 -7.91
N TYR A 159 7.83 -24.63 -7.49
CA TYR A 159 8.76 -25.74 -7.39
C TYR A 159 8.86 -26.22 -5.95
N THR A 160 8.65 -27.52 -5.76
CA THR A 160 8.79 -28.21 -4.47
C THR A 160 9.46 -29.57 -4.69
N GLU A 161 10.17 -30.06 -3.67
CA GLU A 161 10.71 -31.41 -3.65
C GLU A 161 10.15 -32.14 -2.42
N ASP A 162 9.23 -33.06 -2.64
CA ASP A 162 8.59 -33.79 -1.54
C ASP A 162 9.61 -34.67 -0.81
N GLY A 163 9.62 -34.57 0.53
CA GLY A 163 10.53 -35.32 1.41
C GLY A 163 11.97 -34.81 1.45
N SER A 164 12.34 -33.81 0.66
CA SER A 164 13.67 -33.20 0.73
C SER A 164 13.77 -32.24 1.91
N MET A 165 14.79 -32.42 2.75
CA MET A 165 15.11 -31.53 3.88
C MET A 165 16.34 -30.65 3.60
N ASN A 166 16.75 -30.52 2.34
CA ASN A 166 17.92 -29.74 1.95
C ASN A 166 17.50 -28.52 1.10
N PRO A 167 17.30 -27.36 1.71
CA PRO A 167 16.85 -26.15 1.00
C PRO A 167 17.85 -25.66 -0.04
N VAL A 168 19.15 -25.91 0.18
CA VAL A 168 20.21 -25.55 -0.78
C VAL A 168 20.10 -26.37 -2.07
N ALA A 169 19.84 -27.68 -1.95
CA ALA A 169 19.65 -28.53 -3.11
C ALA A 169 18.37 -28.15 -3.87
N ILE A 170 17.26 -27.92 -3.15
CA ILE A 170 16.00 -27.45 -3.72
C ILE A 170 16.18 -26.18 -4.53
N ALA A 171 16.88 -25.18 -3.96
CA ALA A 171 17.12 -23.90 -4.62
C ALA A 171 17.93 -24.07 -5.93
N LYS A 172 19.03 -24.87 -5.89
CA LYS A 172 19.83 -25.18 -7.10
C LYS A 172 19.02 -25.89 -8.19
N ASN A 173 18.26 -26.89 -7.79
CA ASN A 173 17.44 -27.66 -8.73
C ASN A 173 16.33 -26.80 -9.33
N ALA A 174 15.70 -25.94 -8.53
CA ALA A 174 14.70 -24.99 -9.01
C ALA A 174 15.25 -24.01 -10.06
N VAL A 175 16.46 -23.46 -9.86
CA VAL A 175 17.10 -22.57 -10.84
C VAL A 175 17.40 -23.32 -12.15
N ARG A 176 17.82 -24.60 -12.05
CA ARG A 176 18.03 -25.45 -13.25
C ARG A 176 16.72 -25.72 -13.97
N GLU A 177 15.67 -26.08 -13.23
CA GLU A 177 14.34 -26.32 -13.76
C GLU A 177 13.76 -25.06 -14.45
N ALA A 178 13.93 -23.89 -13.85
CA ALA A 178 13.52 -22.62 -14.43
C ALA A 178 14.16 -22.37 -15.80
N LYS A 179 15.46 -22.67 -15.94
CA LYS A 179 16.18 -22.57 -17.25
C LYS A 179 15.59 -23.51 -18.27
N LEU A 180 15.25 -24.74 -17.89
CA LEU A 180 14.69 -25.76 -18.79
C LEU A 180 13.26 -25.42 -19.23
N LYS A 181 12.45 -24.86 -18.32
CA LYS A 181 11.05 -24.50 -18.59
C LYS A 181 10.87 -23.08 -19.16
N GLY A 182 11.93 -22.30 -19.28
CA GLY A 182 11.85 -20.94 -19.80
C GLY A 182 11.24 -19.94 -18.85
N ASN A 183 11.35 -20.17 -17.52
CA ASN A 183 10.95 -19.17 -16.54
C ASN A 183 11.98 -18.05 -16.48
N ASP A 184 11.50 -16.80 -16.46
CA ASP A 184 12.36 -15.60 -16.50
C ASP A 184 12.87 -15.18 -15.11
N VAL A 185 12.13 -15.52 -14.06
CA VAL A 185 12.42 -15.11 -12.69
C VAL A 185 12.19 -16.27 -11.72
N VAL A 186 13.11 -16.50 -10.80
CA VAL A 186 13.00 -17.48 -9.73
C VAL A 186 12.91 -16.75 -8.40
N ILE A 187 11.84 -16.95 -7.65
CA ILE A 187 11.63 -16.34 -6.33
C ILE A 187 11.74 -17.42 -5.26
N ILE A 188 12.79 -17.37 -4.46
CA ILE A 188 13.09 -18.38 -3.44
C ILE A 188 12.55 -17.91 -2.09
N ASP A 189 11.49 -18.56 -1.61
CA ASP A 189 10.90 -18.32 -0.28
C ASP A 189 11.62 -19.17 0.76
N THR A 190 12.38 -18.53 1.66
CA THR A 190 13.20 -19.22 2.66
C THR A 190 12.48 -19.41 3.98
N ALA A 191 12.94 -20.36 4.77
CA ALA A 191 12.52 -20.51 6.14
C ALA A 191 12.75 -19.23 6.96
N GLY A 192 11.93 -19.04 7.98
CA GLY A 192 12.14 -18.01 8.99
C GLY A 192 12.01 -18.62 10.37
N ARG A 193 12.82 -18.14 11.31
CA ARG A 193 12.70 -18.49 12.73
C ARG A 193 12.21 -17.29 13.53
N LEU A 194 11.76 -17.53 14.76
CA LEU A 194 11.22 -16.49 15.65
C LEU A 194 12.29 -15.47 16.06
N ALA A 195 13.55 -15.90 16.11
CA ALA A 195 14.69 -15.04 16.42
C ALA A 195 15.84 -15.37 15.46
N ILE A 196 16.78 -14.47 15.34
CA ILE A 196 18.01 -14.67 14.58
C ILE A 196 18.88 -15.68 15.34
N ASP A 197 19.26 -16.75 14.66
CA ASP A 197 20.20 -17.73 15.15
C ASP A 197 21.24 -18.09 14.07
N GLU A 198 22.39 -18.61 14.50
CA GLU A 198 23.50 -18.96 13.62
C GLU A 198 23.11 -20.02 12.58
N GLN A 199 22.26 -20.99 12.94
CA GLN A 199 21.86 -22.04 12.04
C GLN A 199 21.03 -21.50 10.87
N MET A 200 20.06 -20.62 11.16
CA MET A 200 19.25 -19.96 10.13
C MET A 200 20.12 -19.10 9.21
N MET A 201 21.01 -18.29 9.79
CA MET A 201 21.87 -17.40 9.01
C MET A 201 22.84 -18.17 8.12
N ASN A 202 23.40 -19.26 8.60
CA ASN A 202 24.27 -20.15 7.82
C ASN A 202 23.50 -20.84 6.69
N GLU A 203 22.26 -21.25 6.93
CA GLU A 203 21.40 -21.86 5.90
C GLU A 203 21.10 -20.87 4.78
N ILE A 204 20.65 -19.65 5.12
CA ILE A 204 20.33 -18.62 4.12
C ILE A 204 21.62 -18.22 3.35
N SER A 205 22.76 -18.10 4.04
CA SER A 205 24.05 -17.83 3.41
C SER A 205 24.44 -18.96 2.44
N SER A 206 24.23 -20.22 2.83
CA SER A 206 24.49 -21.37 1.98
C SER A 206 23.60 -21.41 0.73
N ILE A 207 22.33 -21.01 0.87
CA ILE A 207 21.44 -20.85 -0.28
C ILE A 207 21.94 -19.71 -1.18
N LYS A 208 22.28 -18.54 -0.62
CA LYS A 208 22.86 -17.40 -1.34
C LYS A 208 24.07 -17.83 -2.17
N ASP A 209 25.05 -18.47 -1.54
CA ASP A 209 26.29 -18.92 -2.21
C ASP A 209 26.00 -19.96 -3.31
N ALA A 210 24.99 -20.79 -3.10
CA ALA A 210 24.64 -21.87 -4.00
C ALA A 210 23.96 -21.42 -5.30
N VAL A 211 23.14 -20.35 -5.23
CA VAL A 211 22.35 -19.87 -6.37
C VAL A 211 22.81 -18.52 -6.91
N ASN A 212 23.71 -17.83 -6.20
CA ASN A 212 24.22 -16.51 -6.53
C ASN A 212 23.07 -15.56 -6.97
N PRO A 213 22.19 -15.16 -6.05
CA PRO A 213 20.99 -14.40 -6.40
C PRO A 213 21.37 -13.03 -6.97
N HIS A 214 20.57 -12.54 -7.92
CA HIS A 214 20.73 -11.20 -8.49
C HIS A 214 20.09 -10.13 -7.59
N GLU A 215 19.20 -10.56 -6.70
CA GLU A 215 18.47 -9.70 -5.78
C GLU A 215 18.21 -10.46 -4.47
N ILE A 216 18.58 -9.86 -3.34
CA ILE A 216 18.22 -10.35 -2.00
C ILE A 216 17.30 -9.33 -1.37
N LEU A 217 16.07 -9.73 -1.06
CA LEU A 217 15.08 -8.89 -0.44
C LEU A 217 14.86 -9.30 1.02
N PHE A 218 15.17 -8.37 1.93
CA PHE A 218 14.89 -8.55 3.35
C PHE A 218 13.46 -8.09 3.66
N VAL A 219 12.63 -9.03 4.11
CA VAL A 219 11.22 -8.81 4.43
C VAL A 219 11.06 -8.64 5.94
N VAL A 220 10.55 -7.50 6.35
CA VAL A 220 10.37 -7.14 7.75
C VAL A 220 8.96 -6.63 8.03
N ASP A 221 8.44 -6.99 9.21
CA ASP A 221 7.16 -6.50 9.73
C ASP A 221 7.34 -5.07 10.27
N SER A 222 6.64 -4.11 9.68
CA SER A 222 6.73 -2.71 10.08
C SER A 222 6.18 -2.43 11.49
N MET A 223 5.33 -3.32 12.00
CA MET A 223 4.73 -3.18 13.34
C MET A 223 5.70 -3.45 14.48
N THR A 224 6.86 -4.06 14.21
CA THR A 224 7.85 -4.43 15.25
C THR A 224 8.74 -3.26 15.69
N GLY A 225 8.56 -2.06 15.11
CA GLY A 225 9.22 -0.83 15.57
C GLY A 225 10.76 -0.92 15.53
N GLN A 226 11.44 -0.66 16.65
CA GLN A 226 12.90 -0.70 16.73
C GLN A 226 13.51 -2.10 16.55
N ASP A 227 12.77 -3.16 16.85
CA ASP A 227 13.23 -4.54 16.61
C ASP A 227 13.39 -4.81 15.11
N ALA A 228 12.52 -4.20 14.27
CA ALA A 228 12.70 -4.25 12.83
C ALA A 228 14.05 -3.67 12.38
N VAL A 229 14.49 -2.57 13.01
CA VAL A 229 15.77 -1.90 12.70
C VAL A 229 16.97 -2.75 13.11
N ASN A 230 16.91 -3.35 14.31
CA ASN A 230 17.97 -4.22 14.80
C ASN A 230 18.11 -5.47 13.93
N THR A 231 16.98 -6.13 13.63
CA THR A 231 16.91 -7.28 12.74
C THR A 231 17.45 -6.94 11.35
N ALA A 232 17.08 -5.79 10.80
CA ALA A 232 17.56 -5.33 9.50
C ALA A 232 19.09 -5.20 9.46
N ARG A 233 19.70 -4.69 10.53
CA ARG A 233 21.15 -4.59 10.65
C ARG A 233 21.82 -5.96 10.67
N GLU A 234 21.36 -6.87 11.54
CA GLU A 234 21.95 -8.20 11.67
C GLU A 234 21.87 -9.00 10.36
N PHE A 235 20.73 -8.93 9.67
CA PHE A 235 20.60 -9.54 8.34
C PHE A 235 21.51 -8.88 7.30
N ASN A 236 21.67 -7.54 7.35
CA ASN A 236 22.54 -6.83 6.43
C ASN A 236 24.02 -7.21 6.62
N ASP A 237 24.47 -7.31 7.87
CA ASP A 237 25.85 -7.65 8.20
C ASP A 237 26.25 -9.05 7.71
N ARG A 238 25.28 -9.98 7.61
CA ARG A 238 25.51 -11.37 7.16
C ARG A 238 25.24 -11.59 5.68
N LEU A 239 24.20 -10.98 5.13
CA LEU A 239 23.74 -11.27 3.78
C LEU A 239 24.09 -10.18 2.79
N ASP A 240 24.35 -8.96 3.25
CA ASP A 240 24.51 -7.78 2.40
C ASP A 240 23.36 -7.69 1.35
N TYR A 241 22.11 -7.70 1.83
CA TYR A 241 20.94 -7.73 0.97
C TYR A 241 20.80 -6.42 0.15
N ASP A 242 20.05 -6.50 -0.97
CA ASP A 242 19.95 -5.41 -1.94
C ASP A 242 18.77 -4.46 -1.68
N GLY A 243 17.79 -4.88 -0.91
CA GLY A 243 16.62 -4.06 -0.60
C GLY A 243 15.77 -4.58 0.52
N VAL A 244 14.98 -3.66 1.08
CA VAL A 244 14.05 -3.93 2.18
C VAL A 244 12.62 -3.93 1.66
N VAL A 245 11.82 -4.82 2.22
CA VAL A 245 10.38 -4.90 2.01
C VAL A 245 9.69 -4.69 3.35
N LEU A 246 8.84 -3.68 3.44
CA LEU A 246 8.02 -3.43 4.62
C LEU A 246 6.65 -4.10 4.44
N THR A 247 6.29 -4.98 5.36
CA THR A 247 4.99 -5.64 5.38
C THR A 247 4.11 -5.14 6.50
N LYS A 248 2.82 -5.49 6.47
CA LYS A 248 1.80 -5.15 7.48
C LYS A 248 1.67 -3.66 7.74
N LEU A 249 1.89 -2.86 6.70
CA LEU A 249 1.86 -1.41 6.81
C LEU A 249 0.46 -0.85 7.13
N ASP A 250 -0.60 -1.63 6.87
CA ASP A 250 -1.98 -1.37 7.25
C ASP A 250 -2.19 -1.35 8.77
N GLY A 251 -1.45 -2.16 9.53
CA GLY A 251 -1.44 -2.19 10.99
C GLY A 251 -0.48 -1.18 11.63
N ASP A 252 0.47 -0.63 10.85
CA ASP A 252 1.46 0.31 11.36
C ASP A 252 0.93 1.74 11.36
N THR A 253 0.52 2.22 12.52
CA THR A 253 0.09 3.60 12.73
C THR A 253 1.25 4.55 13.06
N ARG A 254 2.43 4.03 13.42
CA ARG A 254 3.59 4.79 13.86
C ARG A 254 4.54 5.14 12.73
N GLY A 255 4.91 4.17 11.89
CA GLY A 255 5.75 4.36 10.70
C GLY A 255 7.25 4.54 10.94
N GLY A 256 7.70 4.44 12.18
CA GLY A 256 9.09 4.71 12.55
C GLY A 256 10.09 3.72 11.97
N ALA A 257 9.68 2.46 11.76
CA ALA A 257 10.51 1.46 11.13
C ALA A 257 10.96 1.88 9.72
N ALA A 258 10.03 2.38 8.89
CA ALA A 258 10.33 2.86 7.54
C ALA A 258 11.39 3.98 7.53
N LEU A 259 11.28 4.92 8.47
CA LEU A 259 12.21 6.05 8.59
C LEU A 259 13.58 5.63 9.15
N SER A 260 13.61 4.60 10.01
CA SER A 260 14.83 4.21 10.72
C SER A 260 15.66 3.18 9.97
N ILE A 261 15.04 2.20 9.30
CA ILE A 261 15.75 1.09 8.64
C ILE A 261 16.72 1.64 7.59
N ARG A 262 16.25 2.49 6.68
CA ARG A 262 17.08 3.04 5.60
C ARG A 262 18.33 3.75 6.15
N SER A 263 18.17 4.57 7.19
CA SER A 263 19.26 5.33 7.79
C SER A 263 20.27 4.45 8.53
N VAL A 264 19.84 3.29 9.05
CA VAL A 264 20.70 2.39 9.82
C VAL A 264 21.48 1.44 8.94
N VAL A 265 20.85 0.86 7.91
CA VAL A 265 21.49 -0.17 7.06
C VAL A 265 21.96 0.35 5.71
N ASN A 266 21.63 1.58 5.36
CA ASN A 266 21.93 2.21 4.07
C ASN A 266 21.48 1.39 2.85
N LYS A 267 20.41 0.60 2.99
CA LYS A 267 19.79 -0.17 1.90
C LYS A 267 18.45 0.41 1.52
N PRO A 268 18.09 0.46 0.23
CA PRO A 268 16.83 1.04 -0.21
C PRO A 268 15.63 0.22 0.24
N ILE A 269 14.54 0.89 0.59
CA ILE A 269 13.23 0.25 0.67
C ILE A 269 12.70 0.15 -0.77
N LYS A 270 12.40 -1.07 -1.24
CA LYS A 270 11.95 -1.31 -2.62
C LYS A 270 10.44 -1.49 -2.71
N PHE A 271 9.84 -2.17 -1.72
CA PHE A 271 8.41 -2.47 -1.71
C PHE A 271 7.79 -2.22 -0.35
N VAL A 272 6.50 -1.94 -0.39
CA VAL A 272 5.60 -1.95 0.76
C VAL A 272 4.44 -2.89 0.49
N SER A 273 4.01 -3.60 1.51
CA SER A 273 2.91 -4.56 1.42
C SER A 273 1.93 -4.32 2.56
N SER A 274 0.66 -4.16 2.22
CA SER A 274 -0.43 -3.94 3.16
C SER A 274 -1.51 -4.99 2.98
N GLY A 275 -2.09 -5.47 4.09
CA GLY A 275 -3.17 -6.45 4.06
C GLY A 275 -2.81 -7.79 3.39
N GLU A 276 -3.80 -8.66 3.22
CA GLU A 276 -3.61 -10.04 2.73
C GLU A 276 -3.89 -10.21 1.23
N LYS A 277 -4.54 -9.24 0.58
CA LYS A 277 -4.87 -9.34 -0.85
C LYS A 277 -3.61 -9.39 -1.70
N MET A 278 -3.59 -10.26 -2.72
CA MET A 278 -2.41 -10.45 -3.59
C MET A 278 -2.06 -9.22 -4.45
N ASP A 279 -2.96 -8.27 -4.59
CA ASP A 279 -2.73 -6.98 -5.27
C ASP A 279 -2.20 -5.88 -4.33
N ALA A 280 -2.18 -6.14 -3.02
CA ALA A 280 -1.78 -5.16 -2.01
C ALA A 280 -0.25 -5.14 -1.82
N ILE A 281 0.44 -4.81 -2.89
CA ILE A 281 1.88 -4.54 -2.96
C ILE A 281 2.09 -3.26 -3.77
N ASP A 282 2.86 -2.33 -3.24
CA ASP A 282 3.22 -1.10 -3.93
C ASP A 282 4.76 -0.96 -3.97
N ILE A 283 5.28 -0.36 -5.04
CA ILE A 283 6.67 0.06 -5.10
C ILE A 283 6.84 1.23 -4.12
N PHE A 284 7.95 1.25 -3.40
CA PHE A 284 8.23 2.31 -2.46
C PHE A 284 8.70 3.59 -3.18
N TYR A 285 7.95 4.67 -3.00
CA TYR A 285 8.28 6.00 -3.49
C TYR A 285 8.51 6.95 -2.32
N PRO A 286 9.76 7.34 -2.00
CA PRO A 286 10.05 8.24 -0.87
C PRO A 286 9.21 9.51 -0.86
N ALA A 287 9.08 10.20 -2.00
CA ALA A 287 8.30 11.44 -2.09
C ALA A 287 6.80 11.23 -1.74
N ARG A 288 6.17 10.19 -2.30
CA ARG A 288 4.75 9.88 -1.99
C ARG A 288 4.55 9.50 -0.52
N MET A 289 5.55 8.85 0.07
CA MET A 289 5.53 8.49 1.48
C MET A 289 5.68 9.73 2.37
N ALA A 290 6.54 10.69 1.99
CA ALA A 290 6.66 11.98 2.65
C ALA A 290 5.34 12.77 2.59
N ASP A 291 4.68 12.79 1.41
CA ASP A 291 3.36 13.41 1.25
C ASP A 291 2.31 12.81 2.20
N ARG A 292 2.28 11.47 2.31
CA ARG A 292 1.37 10.76 3.25
C ARG A 292 1.67 11.11 4.70
N ILE A 293 2.95 11.13 5.09
CA ILE A 293 3.39 11.49 6.45
C ILE A 293 2.99 12.92 6.80
N LEU A 294 3.05 13.85 5.84
CA LEU A 294 2.68 15.25 6.04
C LEU A 294 1.17 15.52 5.90
N GLY A 295 0.36 14.48 5.67
CA GLY A 295 -1.08 14.61 5.49
C GLY A 295 -1.49 15.32 4.20
N MET A 296 -0.58 15.41 3.23
CA MET A 296 -0.81 16.03 1.92
C MET A 296 -1.54 15.10 0.93
N GLY A 297 -1.76 13.84 1.32
CA GLY A 297 -2.38 12.82 0.50
C GLY A 297 -1.41 12.19 -0.51
N ASP A 298 -1.92 11.31 -1.34
CA ASP A 298 -1.15 10.65 -2.41
C ASP A 298 -2.01 10.56 -3.67
N ILE A 299 -2.23 11.71 -4.29
CA ILE A 299 -3.07 11.83 -5.50
C ILE A 299 -2.49 11.01 -6.65
N VAL A 300 -1.17 10.92 -6.77
CA VAL A 300 -0.52 10.19 -7.87
C VAL A 300 -0.83 8.71 -7.79
N SER A 301 -0.63 8.09 -6.61
CA SER A 301 -0.99 6.68 -6.41
C SER A 301 -2.48 6.43 -6.59
N LEU A 302 -3.35 7.36 -6.17
CA LEU A 302 -4.78 7.24 -6.38
C LEU A 302 -5.14 7.23 -7.87
N VAL A 303 -4.56 8.15 -8.65
CA VAL A 303 -4.78 8.24 -10.10
C VAL A 303 -4.21 7.00 -10.82
N GLU A 304 -3.02 6.53 -10.44
CA GLU A 304 -2.43 5.31 -11.00
C GLU A 304 -3.32 4.08 -10.73
N LYS A 305 -3.76 3.88 -9.49
CA LYS A 305 -4.68 2.79 -9.14
C LYS A 305 -6.02 2.91 -9.88
N ALA A 306 -6.53 4.12 -10.04
CA ALA A 306 -7.72 4.36 -10.83
C ALA A 306 -7.51 3.98 -12.31
N GLN A 307 -6.39 4.40 -12.91
CA GLN A 307 -6.08 4.10 -14.32
C GLN A 307 -5.87 2.60 -14.59
N GLU A 308 -5.25 1.87 -13.66
CA GLU A 308 -5.02 0.44 -13.78
C GLU A 308 -6.31 -0.40 -13.79
N GLN A 309 -7.33 0.07 -13.07
CA GLN A 309 -8.62 -0.61 -12.93
C GLN A 309 -9.68 -0.06 -13.91
N TYR A 310 -9.33 1.01 -14.65
CA TYR A 310 -10.28 1.74 -15.46
C TYR A 310 -10.36 1.15 -16.86
N ASP A 311 -11.44 0.41 -17.14
CA ASP A 311 -11.76 0.00 -18.49
C ASP A 311 -12.33 1.21 -19.27
N ILE A 312 -11.52 1.75 -20.17
CA ILE A 312 -11.87 2.94 -20.97
C ILE A 312 -13.14 2.69 -21.81
N GLU A 313 -13.38 1.46 -22.26
CA GLU A 313 -14.57 1.12 -23.02
C GLU A 313 -15.82 1.08 -22.13
N GLU A 314 -15.72 0.47 -20.94
CA GLU A 314 -16.82 0.48 -19.97
C GLU A 314 -17.17 1.90 -19.53
N ALA A 315 -16.17 2.74 -19.30
CA ALA A 315 -16.36 4.13 -18.94
C ALA A 315 -17.07 4.94 -20.05
N ARG A 316 -16.69 4.73 -21.31
CA ARG A 316 -17.38 5.37 -22.46
C ARG A 316 -18.83 4.88 -22.60
N LYS A 317 -19.09 3.59 -22.38
CA LYS A 317 -20.44 3.02 -22.38
C LYS A 317 -21.28 3.63 -21.25
N LEU A 318 -20.72 3.72 -20.05
CA LEU A 318 -21.37 4.33 -18.90
C LEU A 318 -21.68 5.81 -19.13
N GLN A 319 -20.73 6.59 -19.65
CA GLN A 319 -20.94 7.99 -19.98
C GLN A 319 -22.09 8.20 -20.99
N LYS A 320 -22.18 7.34 -22.01
CA LYS A 320 -23.28 7.35 -22.96
C LYS A 320 -24.64 7.01 -22.31
N LYS A 321 -24.67 6.05 -21.38
CA LYS A 321 -25.87 5.69 -20.63
C LYS A 321 -26.34 6.81 -19.71
N ILE A 322 -25.41 7.46 -18.99
CA ILE A 322 -25.72 8.62 -18.14
C ILE A 322 -26.28 9.78 -18.96
N ALA A 323 -25.68 10.07 -20.10
CA ALA A 323 -26.14 11.13 -21.00
C ALA A 323 -27.57 10.86 -21.54
N LYS A 324 -27.96 9.59 -21.73
CA LYS A 324 -29.25 9.14 -22.17
C LYS A 324 -30.27 8.90 -21.03
N ASP A 325 -29.91 9.18 -19.77
CA ASP A 325 -30.69 8.91 -18.58
C ASP A 325 -31.02 7.40 -18.38
N GLN A 326 -30.13 6.52 -18.82
CA GLN A 326 -30.27 5.06 -18.82
C GLN A 326 -29.39 4.38 -17.75
N PHE A 327 -28.90 5.14 -16.75
CA PHE A 327 -28.14 4.60 -15.63
C PHE A 327 -29.06 3.76 -14.74
N ASP A 328 -28.74 2.49 -14.52
CA ASP A 328 -29.53 1.50 -13.81
C ASP A 328 -28.77 0.84 -12.64
N PHE A 329 -29.42 -0.09 -11.91
CA PHE A 329 -28.78 -0.80 -10.79
C PHE A 329 -27.69 -1.77 -11.23
N ASN A 330 -27.67 -2.25 -12.47
CA ASN A 330 -26.57 -3.08 -12.97
C ASN A 330 -25.32 -2.21 -13.16
N ASP A 331 -25.47 -0.99 -13.65
CA ASP A 331 -24.36 -0.03 -13.74
C ASP A 331 -23.87 0.38 -12.35
N PHE A 332 -24.80 0.58 -11.41
CA PHE A 332 -24.46 0.94 -10.02
C PHE A 332 -23.66 -0.14 -9.31
N ILE A 333 -24.06 -1.42 -9.43
CA ILE A 333 -23.31 -2.54 -8.82
C ILE A 333 -21.93 -2.73 -9.50
N SER A 334 -21.84 -2.52 -10.82
CA SER A 334 -20.59 -2.57 -11.56
C SER A 334 -19.60 -1.51 -11.04
N GLN A 335 -20.09 -0.28 -10.79
CA GLN A 335 -19.25 0.79 -10.19
C GLN A 335 -18.77 0.44 -8.79
N ILE A 336 -19.63 -0.13 -7.94
CA ILE A 336 -19.24 -0.60 -6.60
C ILE A 336 -18.15 -1.68 -6.71
N GLN A 337 -18.30 -2.61 -7.65
CA GLN A 337 -17.30 -3.67 -7.86
C GLN A 337 -15.96 -3.13 -8.36
N GLN A 338 -15.97 -2.12 -9.25
CA GLN A 338 -14.76 -1.45 -9.70
C GLN A 338 -14.05 -0.75 -8.53
N ILE A 339 -14.78 -0.02 -7.68
CA ILE A 339 -14.20 0.62 -6.48
C ILE A 339 -13.59 -0.43 -5.54
N LYS A 340 -14.27 -1.56 -5.32
CA LYS A 340 -13.72 -2.67 -4.51
C LYS A 340 -12.43 -3.27 -5.08
N LYS A 341 -12.30 -3.33 -6.39
CA LYS A 341 -11.08 -3.81 -7.06
C LYS A 341 -9.89 -2.87 -6.84
N MET A 342 -10.12 -1.56 -6.69
CA MET A 342 -9.06 -0.56 -6.44
C MET A 342 -8.40 -0.69 -5.05
N GLY A 343 -8.98 -1.47 -4.14
CA GLY A 343 -8.46 -1.69 -2.80
C GLY A 343 -9.43 -1.33 -1.68
N ASN A 344 -8.92 -1.13 -0.46
CA ASN A 344 -9.73 -0.71 0.68
C ASN A 344 -10.17 0.75 0.50
N ILE A 345 -11.46 1.03 0.65
CA ILE A 345 -12.02 2.37 0.45
C ILE A 345 -11.46 3.38 1.43
N LYS A 346 -11.21 2.99 2.69
CA LYS A 346 -10.55 3.86 3.67
C LYS A 346 -9.17 4.30 3.18
N ASP A 347 -8.40 3.38 2.60
CA ASP A 347 -7.07 3.68 2.06
C ASP A 347 -7.13 4.62 0.85
N LEU A 348 -8.10 4.40 -0.05
CA LEU A 348 -8.32 5.27 -1.20
C LEU A 348 -8.74 6.68 -0.78
N MET A 349 -9.62 6.80 0.19
CA MET A 349 -10.05 8.10 0.71
C MET A 349 -8.96 8.81 1.51
N ALA A 350 -8.08 8.06 2.18
CA ALA A 350 -6.91 8.63 2.87
C ALA A 350 -5.88 9.24 1.89
N MET A 351 -5.89 8.81 0.61
CA MET A 351 -5.04 9.39 -0.43
C MET A 351 -5.52 10.78 -0.90
N ILE A 352 -6.76 11.17 -0.59
CA ILE A 352 -7.33 12.47 -0.98
C ILE A 352 -6.97 13.52 0.08
N PRO A 353 -6.30 14.62 -0.29
CA PRO A 353 -5.94 15.68 0.64
C PRO A 353 -7.17 16.27 1.34
N GLY A 354 -7.13 16.36 2.68
CA GLY A 354 -8.19 16.95 3.50
C GLY A 354 -9.41 16.08 3.75
N VAL A 355 -9.57 14.95 3.06
CA VAL A 355 -10.72 14.04 3.22
C VAL A 355 -10.41 12.94 4.26
N GLY A 356 -9.16 12.54 4.40
CA GLY A 356 -8.75 11.44 5.28
C GLY A 356 -9.22 11.60 6.74
N LYS A 357 -9.34 12.84 7.25
CA LYS A 357 -9.85 13.10 8.60
C LYS A 357 -11.37 12.96 8.72
N ALA A 358 -12.11 13.40 7.72
CA ALA A 358 -13.57 13.30 7.72
C ALA A 358 -14.07 11.86 7.61
N VAL A 359 -13.22 10.94 7.12
CA VAL A 359 -13.54 9.53 6.92
C VAL A 359 -13.14 8.67 8.12
N LYS A 360 -12.26 9.16 9.00
CA LYS A 360 -11.85 8.43 10.23
C LYS A 360 -13.02 8.07 11.12
N ASP A 361 -13.99 8.98 11.25
CA ASP A 361 -15.17 8.81 12.10
C ASP A 361 -16.32 8.07 11.41
N LEU A 362 -16.17 7.78 10.11
CA LEU A 362 -17.15 6.99 9.38
C LEU A 362 -16.71 5.52 9.42
N ASP A 363 -17.54 4.69 10.04
CA ASP A 363 -17.38 3.24 10.04
C ASP A 363 -17.71 2.68 8.65
N ILE A 364 -16.85 3.01 7.67
CA ILE A 364 -16.92 2.48 6.31
C ILE A 364 -16.19 1.15 6.32
N ASP A 365 -16.88 0.11 6.76
CA ASP A 365 -16.43 -1.27 6.64
C ASP A 365 -16.62 -1.76 5.19
N ASP A 366 -15.73 -2.62 4.72
CA ASP A 366 -15.92 -3.40 3.47
C ASP A 366 -17.26 -4.16 3.45
N ASN A 367 -17.85 -4.42 4.64
CA ASN A 367 -19.16 -4.99 4.82
C ASN A 367 -20.32 -4.01 4.47
N ALA A 368 -20.08 -2.69 4.47
CA ALA A 368 -21.14 -1.71 4.16
C ALA A 368 -21.74 -1.92 2.77
N PHE A 369 -20.93 -2.41 1.82
CA PHE A 369 -21.38 -2.71 0.46
C PHE A 369 -22.04 -4.08 0.32
N LYS A 370 -21.83 -5.02 1.28
CA LYS A 370 -22.45 -6.35 1.22
C LYS A 370 -23.99 -6.26 1.26
N GLY A 371 -24.52 -5.39 2.13
CA GLY A 371 -25.96 -5.15 2.22
C GLY A 371 -26.53 -4.57 0.92
N ILE A 372 -25.85 -3.60 0.33
CA ILE A 372 -26.23 -2.98 -0.95
C ILE A 372 -26.23 -4.03 -2.08
N GLU A 373 -25.17 -4.83 -2.18
CA GLU A 373 -25.09 -5.91 -3.17
C GLU A 373 -26.18 -6.95 -2.98
N ALA A 374 -26.46 -7.36 -1.73
CA ALA A 374 -27.52 -8.31 -1.43
C ALA A 374 -28.91 -7.78 -1.87
N ILE A 375 -29.20 -6.51 -1.59
CA ILE A 375 -30.45 -5.86 -2.02
C ILE A 375 -30.55 -5.88 -3.54
N ILE A 376 -29.52 -5.42 -4.27
CA ILE A 376 -29.55 -5.35 -5.74
C ILE A 376 -29.64 -6.76 -6.36
N ARG A 377 -28.93 -7.75 -5.81
CA ARG A 377 -28.98 -9.13 -6.29
C ARG A 377 -30.35 -9.79 -6.04
N SER A 378 -31.09 -9.34 -5.04
CA SER A 378 -32.46 -9.80 -4.74
C SER A 378 -33.51 -9.16 -5.64
N MET A 379 -33.15 -8.16 -6.46
CA MET A 379 -34.03 -7.59 -7.50
C MET A 379 -34.07 -8.48 -8.74
N THR A 380 -35.19 -8.53 -9.43
CA THR A 380 -35.29 -9.15 -10.76
C THR A 380 -34.52 -8.31 -11.79
N PRO A 381 -34.12 -8.89 -12.96
CA PRO A 381 -33.50 -8.12 -14.03
C PRO A 381 -34.32 -6.86 -14.46
N GLU A 382 -35.64 -6.99 -14.52
CA GLU A 382 -36.54 -5.86 -14.86
C GLU A 382 -36.51 -4.77 -13.79
N GLU A 383 -36.48 -5.14 -12.51
CA GLU A 383 -36.43 -4.20 -11.38
C GLU A 383 -35.06 -3.46 -11.31
N ARG A 384 -33.96 -4.11 -11.74
CA ARG A 384 -32.66 -3.46 -11.82
C ARG A 384 -32.60 -2.44 -12.94
N THR A 385 -33.20 -2.75 -14.10
CA THR A 385 -33.18 -1.84 -15.26
C THR A 385 -34.22 -0.74 -15.14
N ASN A 386 -35.36 -0.99 -14.48
CA ASN A 386 -36.42 -0.01 -14.30
C ASN A 386 -36.86 0.12 -12.84
N PRO A 387 -36.11 0.90 -12.01
CA PRO A 387 -36.40 1.06 -10.58
C PRO A 387 -37.79 1.67 -10.27
N VAL A 388 -38.44 2.31 -11.25
CA VAL A 388 -39.73 2.95 -11.06
C VAL A 388 -40.81 1.93 -10.70
N ILE A 389 -40.71 0.67 -11.14
CA ILE A 389 -41.66 -0.40 -10.85
C ILE A 389 -41.63 -0.91 -9.40
N LEU A 390 -40.66 -0.47 -8.58
CA LEU A 390 -40.47 -0.92 -7.20
C LEU A 390 -41.52 -0.36 -6.24
N ASN A 391 -42.70 -0.98 -6.23
CA ASN A 391 -43.76 -0.69 -5.28
C ASN A 391 -43.50 -1.30 -3.89
N GLY A 392 -44.38 -1.04 -2.92
CA GLY A 392 -44.23 -1.48 -1.53
C GLY A 392 -44.12 -3.01 -1.37
N SER A 393 -44.91 -3.77 -2.15
CA SER A 393 -44.86 -5.25 -2.13
C SER A 393 -43.50 -5.79 -2.64
N ARG A 394 -42.98 -5.24 -3.74
CA ARG A 394 -41.67 -5.61 -4.29
C ARG A 394 -40.53 -5.27 -3.33
N ARG A 395 -40.57 -4.08 -2.69
CA ARG A 395 -39.59 -3.67 -1.68
C ARG A 395 -39.59 -4.62 -0.48
N LYS A 396 -40.74 -5.07 -0.02
CA LYS A 396 -40.86 -6.04 1.07
C LYS A 396 -40.26 -7.39 0.69
N ARG A 397 -40.52 -7.90 -0.53
CA ARG A 397 -39.93 -9.15 -1.05
C ARG A 397 -38.40 -9.05 -1.16
N ILE A 398 -37.87 -7.92 -1.69
CA ILE A 398 -36.44 -7.67 -1.82
C ILE A 398 -35.79 -7.62 -0.45
N ALA A 399 -36.39 -6.96 0.55
CA ALA A 399 -35.90 -6.91 1.90
C ALA A 399 -35.74 -8.30 2.53
N VAL A 400 -36.80 -9.13 2.39
CA VAL A 400 -36.75 -10.52 2.87
C VAL A 400 -35.68 -11.33 2.14
N GLY A 401 -35.60 -11.24 0.82
CA GLY A 401 -34.65 -11.98 0.00
C GLY A 401 -33.18 -11.58 0.22
N SER A 402 -32.92 -10.35 0.64
CA SER A 402 -31.59 -9.82 0.92
C SER A 402 -31.16 -9.95 2.39
N GLY A 403 -32.06 -10.39 3.28
CA GLY A 403 -31.80 -10.40 4.72
C GLY A 403 -31.66 -9.00 5.32
N THR A 404 -32.27 -7.97 4.68
CA THR A 404 -32.25 -6.57 5.13
C THR A 404 -33.64 -6.07 5.49
N THR A 405 -33.75 -4.80 5.90
CA THR A 405 -35.04 -4.19 6.22
C THR A 405 -35.61 -3.42 5.02
N VAL A 406 -36.95 -3.19 5.02
CA VAL A 406 -37.60 -2.31 4.02
C VAL A 406 -37.03 -0.89 4.08
N GLN A 407 -36.57 -0.45 5.25
CA GLN A 407 -35.91 0.85 5.43
C GLN A 407 -34.60 0.92 4.68
N ASP A 408 -33.78 -0.15 4.72
CA ASP A 408 -32.50 -0.24 3.99
C ASP A 408 -32.74 -0.21 2.47
N VAL A 409 -33.75 -0.92 1.99
CA VAL A 409 -34.15 -0.88 0.57
C VAL A 409 -34.57 0.54 0.17
N ASN A 410 -35.39 1.25 0.98
CA ASN A 410 -35.79 2.63 0.70
C ASN A 410 -34.58 3.59 0.73
N LYS A 411 -33.67 3.40 1.67
CA LYS A 411 -32.41 4.18 1.76
C LYS A 411 -31.56 4.02 0.50
N LEU A 412 -31.39 2.78 0.03
CA LEU A 412 -30.67 2.50 -1.21
C LEU A 412 -31.32 3.15 -2.43
N LEU A 413 -32.65 3.05 -2.57
CA LEU A 413 -33.40 3.70 -3.67
C LEU A 413 -33.18 5.21 -3.68
N LYS A 414 -33.24 5.85 -2.51
CA LYS A 414 -32.97 7.29 -2.39
C LYS A 414 -31.52 7.63 -2.78
N GLN A 415 -30.54 6.87 -2.27
CA GLN A 415 -29.13 7.07 -2.62
C GLN A 415 -28.86 6.89 -4.11
N PHE A 416 -29.50 5.92 -4.73
CA PHE A 416 -29.42 5.69 -6.18
C PHE A 416 -29.97 6.89 -6.98
N ASP A 417 -31.15 7.39 -6.61
CA ASP A 417 -31.76 8.57 -7.26
C ASP A 417 -30.91 9.83 -7.10
N ASP A 418 -30.34 10.05 -5.93
CA ASP A 418 -29.44 11.19 -5.66
C ASP A 418 -28.15 11.08 -6.47
N THR A 419 -27.57 9.88 -6.57
CA THR A 419 -26.38 9.59 -7.40
C THR A 419 -26.67 9.84 -8.88
N ARG A 420 -27.81 9.36 -9.38
CA ARG A 420 -28.26 9.58 -10.76
C ARG A 420 -28.42 11.06 -11.09
N LYS A 421 -29.04 11.85 -10.19
CA LYS A 421 -29.17 13.30 -10.33
C LYS A 421 -27.79 14.00 -10.38
N MET A 422 -26.89 13.63 -9.48
CA MET A 422 -25.54 14.20 -9.42
C MET A 422 -24.75 13.92 -10.70
N MET A 423 -24.75 12.67 -11.17
CA MET A 423 -24.09 12.29 -12.42
C MET A 423 -24.64 13.06 -13.64
N LYS A 424 -25.96 13.27 -13.68
CA LYS A 424 -26.63 14.05 -14.74
C LYS A 424 -26.23 15.52 -14.71
N MET A 425 -26.02 16.11 -13.53
CA MET A 425 -25.53 17.50 -13.40
C MET A 425 -24.10 17.63 -13.89
N MET A 426 -23.23 16.65 -13.57
CA MET A 426 -21.84 16.63 -14.02
C MET A 426 -21.71 16.55 -15.55
N THR A 427 -22.54 15.75 -16.21
CA THR A 427 -22.52 15.62 -17.68
C THR A 427 -23.07 16.86 -18.41
N LYS A 428 -23.88 17.68 -17.75
CA LYS A 428 -24.44 18.93 -18.32
C LYS A 428 -23.56 20.17 -18.08
N GLY A 429 -22.36 20.02 -17.49
CA GLY A 429 -21.43 21.14 -17.25
C GLY A 429 -21.85 22.10 -16.13
N ASN A 430 -22.89 21.80 -15.38
CA ASN A 430 -23.34 22.58 -14.23
C ASN A 430 -22.83 21.97 -12.93
N VAL A 431 -21.54 22.16 -12.62
CA VAL A 431 -21.00 21.87 -11.29
C VAL A 431 -21.17 23.11 -10.42
N PRO A 432 -22.03 23.08 -9.39
CA PRO A 432 -22.09 24.17 -8.42
C PRO A 432 -20.79 24.16 -7.61
N GLY A 433 -19.91 25.13 -7.80
CA GLY A 433 -18.79 25.36 -6.91
C GLY A 433 -17.39 25.50 -7.50
N MET A 434 -17.15 25.37 -8.80
CA MET A 434 -15.90 25.83 -9.39
C MET A 434 -16.05 27.25 -9.93
N MET A 435 -15.63 28.22 -9.13
CA MET A 435 -15.48 29.62 -9.56
C MET A 435 -14.62 29.70 -10.81
N ARG A 436 -15.21 30.14 -11.93
CA ARG A 436 -14.47 30.77 -13.01
C ARG A 436 -13.82 32.03 -12.45
N LYS A 437 -12.53 31.98 -12.13
CA LYS A 437 -11.70 33.21 -12.11
C LYS A 437 -11.34 33.53 -13.57
N LYS A 438 -11.84 34.68 -14.01
CA LYS A 438 -11.31 35.39 -15.19
C LYS A 438 -9.88 35.81 -14.97
#